data_b8606d68706bcf8ad4a25a400f2a5934
#
_entry.id   b8606d68706bcf8ad4a25a400f2a5934
#
_cell.length_a   1.000
_cell.length_b   1.000
_cell.length_c   1.000
_cell.angle_alpha   90.00
_cell.angle_beta   90.00
_cell.angle_gamma   90.00
#
_symmetry.space_group_name_H-M   'P 1'
#
loop_
_entity.id
_entity.type
_entity.pdbx_description
1 polymer ?
#
loop_
_entity_poly.entity_id
_entity_poly.type
_entity_poly.pdbx_seq_one_letter_code
_entity_poly.pdbx_strand_id
1 'polypeptide(L)'
;KKLFANGFTMRYDAMNAVTGPYALRIFEEILGAPKGSVVNSKPLPDFGGLHPDPNLVYAKELVDTMYGDNAPDFGAANDGDGDRNMILGQKFFVTPSDSLAIITDNYQLIPAYKNGIYGVAKSAATSTAVCRVAEAHKLPCYAVPTGWKYFVNLMDSKRITFCGEESFGTGSSHIREKDGIWAVLFWLNIIAATGKSVEEITMEHWKKYGRSYYMRFDFEGISGEVADKLREAGAEYGA
;
A
#
# COMPACT_ATOMS: atom_id res chain seq x y z
N LYS A 1 -3.01 9.16 -17.66
CA LYS A 1 -3.06 9.04 -19.14
C LYS A 1 -1.70 9.27 -19.79
N LYS A 2 -1.01 10.39 -19.53
CA LYS A 2 0.31 10.67 -20.13
C LYS A 2 1.33 9.56 -19.86
N LEU A 3 1.30 8.98 -18.67
CA LEU A 3 2.22 7.91 -18.27
C LEU A 3 2.12 6.72 -19.26
N PHE A 4 0.91 6.18 -19.44
CA PHE A 4 0.66 5.05 -20.35
C PHE A 4 0.86 5.40 -21.83
N ALA A 5 0.53 6.63 -22.23
CA ALA A 5 0.79 7.10 -23.59
C ALA A 5 2.29 7.11 -23.96
N ASN A 6 3.17 7.14 -22.99
CA ASN A 6 4.64 7.10 -23.15
C ASN A 6 5.21 5.67 -23.02
N GLY A 7 4.39 4.64 -23.10
CA GLY A 7 4.84 3.24 -23.10
C GLY A 7 5.03 2.61 -21.72
N PHE A 8 4.64 3.30 -20.63
CA PHE A 8 4.66 2.74 -19.29
C PHE A 8 3.73 1.53 -19.17
N THR A 9 4.20 0.48 -18.52
CA THR A 9 3.49 -0.78 -18.36
C THR A 9 3.20 -1.07 -16.90
N MET A 10 2.06 -1.74 -16.65
CA MET A 10 1.70 -2.16 -15.30
C MET A 10 1.06 -3.54 -15.28
N ARG A 11 1.10 -4.18 -14.13
CA ARG A 11 0.30 -5.36 -13.79
C ARG A 11 -0.45 -5.09 -12.48
N TYR A 12 -1.76 -5.17 -12.53
CA TYR A 12 -2.63 -5.06 -11.35
C TYR A 12 -3.35 -6.38 -11.16
N ASP A 13 -3.20 -6.98 -9.99
CA ASP A 13 -3.90 -8.20 -9.61
C ASP A 13 -5.09 -7.87 -8.71
N ALA A 14 -6.30 -8.11 -9.20
CA ALA A 14 -7.54 -7.90 -8.44
C ALA A 14 -7.92 -9.13 -7.60
N MET A 15 -7.13 -10.21 -7.62
CA MET A 15 -7.29 -11.43 -6.80
C MET A 15 -8.70 -12.06 -6.88
N ASN A 16 -9.37 -11.96 -8.03
CA ASN A 16 -10.76 -12.37 -8.25
C ASN A 16 -11.75 -11.77 -7.22
N ALA A 17 -11.48 -10.54 -6.80
CA ALA A 17 -12.18 -9.84 -5.75
C ALA A 17 -12.90 -8.57 -6.25
N VAL A 18 -13.44 -7.79 -5.31
CA VAL A 18 -14.34 -6.65 -5.61
C VAL A 18 -13.70 -5.54 -6.43
N THR A 19 -12.38 -5.39 -6.38
CA THR A 19 -11.67 -4.31 -7.10
C THR A 19 -11.61 -4.53 -8.61
N GLY A 20 -11.81 -5.75 -9.09
CA GLY A 20 -11.63 -6.12 -10.49
C GLY A 20 -12.35 -5.23 -11.50
N PRO A 21 -13.69 -5.08 -11.43
CA PRO A 21 -14.44 -4.21 -12.33
C PRO A 21 -14.01 -2.74 -12.25
N TYR A 22 -13.70 -2.25 -11.05
CA TYR A 22 -13.21 -0.88 -10.84
C TYR A 22 -11.83 -0.68 -11.46
N ALA A 23 -10.93 -1.62 -11.27
CA ALA A 23 -9.57 -1.58 -11.81
C ALA A 23 -9.58 -1.59 -13.35
N LEU A 24 -10.37 -2.46 -13.98
CA LEU A 24 -10.56 -2.45 -15.44
C LEU A 24 -11.01 -1.07 -15.94
N ARG A 25 -12.05 -0.53 -15.31
CA ARG A 25 -12.60 0.77 -15.68
C ARG A 25 -11.59 1.90 -15.48
N ILE A 26 -10.88 1.92 -14.36
CA ILE A 26 -9.95 3.00 -14.00
C ILE A 26 -8.66 2.89 -14.80
N PHE A 27 -7.97 1.75 -14.75
CA PHE A 27 -6.62 1.65 -15.30
C PHE A 27 -6.63 1.47 -16.81
N GLU A 28 -7.43 0.55 -17.35
CA GLU A 28 -7.43 0.28 -18.79
C GLU A 28 -8.28 1.28 -19.57
N GLU A 29 -9.55 1.50 -19.18
CA GLU A 29 -10.44 2.33 -20.00
C GLU A 29 -10.22 3.85 -19.78
N ILE A 30 -10.09 4.31 -18.52
CA ILE A 30 -9.97 5.75 -18.24
C ILE A 30 -8.53 6.22 -18.37
N LEU A 31 -7.57 5.51 -17.78
CA LEU A 31 -6.16 5.92 -17.76
C LEU A 31 -5.39 5.49 -18.99
N GLY A 32 -5.85 4.45 -19.70
CA GLY A 32 -5.26 3.97 -20.95
C GLY A 32 -4.08 3.02 -20.74
N ALA A 33 -4.04 2.29 -19.63
CA ALA A 33 -3.14 1.15 -19.49
C ALA A 33 -3.42 0.12 -20.59
N PRO A 34 -2.42 -0.61 -21.08
CA PRO A 34 -2.64 -1.65 -22.07
C PRO A 34 -3.69 -2.67 -21.62
N LYS A 35 -4.52 -3.15 -22.54
CA LYS A 35 -5.47 -4.23 -22.24
C LYS A 35 -4.73 -5.45 -21.69
N GLY A 36 -5.29 -6.05 -20.63
CA GLY A 36 -4.66 -7.16 -19.91
C GLY A 36 -3.65 -6.72 -18.85
N SER A 37 -3.54 -5.41 -18.58
CA SER A 37 -2.81 -4.91 -17.42
C SER A 37 -3.47 -5.33 -16.11
N VAL A 38 -4.80 -5.45 -16.09
CA VAL A 38 -5.58 -5.92 -14.94
C VAL A 38 -5.86 -7.41 -15.10
N VAL A 39 -5.39 -8.21 -14.16
CA VAL A 39 -5.60 -9.67 -14.11
C VAL A 39 -6.51 -10.05 -12.95
N ASN A 40 -7.03 -11.28 -12.99
CA ASN A 40 -7.97 -11.80 -11.98
C ASN A 40 -9.13 -10.83 -11.70
N SER A 41 -9.59 -10.14 -12.74
CA SER A 41 -10.52 -9.00 -12.65
C SER A 41 -11.99 -9.40 -12.47
N LYS A 42 -12.33 -10.68 -12.63
CA LYS A 42 -13.68 -11.18 -12.43
C LYS A 42 -13.88 -11.59 -10.97
N PRO A 43 -14.76 -10.91 -10.21
CA PRO A 43 -15.09 -11.34 -8.85
C PRO A 43 -15.66 -12.76 -8.85
N LEU A 44 -15.15 -13.60 -7.97
CA LEU A 44 -15.61 -14.98 -7.77
C LEU A 44 -15.94 -15.19 -6.29
N PRO A 45 -17.00 -15.95 -5.95
CA PRO A 45 -17.41 -16.15 -4.56
C PRO A 45 -16.36 -16.78 -3.65
N ASP A 46 -15.47 -17.59 -4.24
CA ASP A 46 -14.36 -18.28 -3.61
C ASP A 46 -12.99 -17.71 -4.00
N PHE A 47 -12.96 -16.53 -4.63
CA PHE A 47 -11.77 -15.89 -5.17
C PHE A 47 -10.99 -16.80 -6.16
N GLY A 48 -11.69 -17.75 -6.81
CA GLY A 48 -11.05 -18.73 -7.70
C GLY A 48 -10.15 -19.73 -6.99
N GLY A 49 -10.42 -20.01 -5.71
CA GLY A 49 -9.60 -20.86 -4.86
C GLY A 49 -8.32 -20.20 -4.36
N LEU A 50 -8.16 -18.89 -4.58
CA LEU A 50 -7.02 -18.12 -4.08
C LEU A 50 -7.30 -17.61 -2.66
N HIS A 51 -6.22 -17.29 -1.93
CA HIS A 51 -6.28 -16.51 -0.70
C HIS A 51 -6.08 -15.03 -1.08
N PRO A 52 -7.14 -14.19 -1.01
CA PRO A 52 -7.06 -12.81 -1.54
C PRO A 52 -6.42 -11.84 -0.55
N ASP A 53 -5.14 -12.04 -0.25
CA ASP A 53 -4.31 -11.18 0.59
C ASP A 53 -3.10 -10.68 -0.22
N PRO A 54 -2.91 -9.35 -0.38
CA PRO A 54 -1.91 -8.76 -1.26
C PRO A 54 -0.52 -8.77 -0.62
N ASN A 55 0.06 -9.94 -0.42
CA ASN A 55 1.40 -10.12 0.10
C ASN A 55 2.27 -10.98 -0.84
N LEU A 56 3.56 -11.10 -0.52
CA LEU A 56 4.52 -11.83 -1.35
C LEU A 56 4.25 -13.34 -1.45
N VAL A 57 3.45 -13.91 -0.54
CA VAL A 57 3.11 -15.33 -0.52
C VAL A 57 1.88 -15.62 -1.38
N TYR A 58 0.81 -14.86 -1.17
CA TYR A 58 -0.48 -15.14 -1.80
C TYR A 58 -0.66 -14.48 -3.17
N ALA A 59 -0.06 -13.31 -3.41
CA ALA A 59 -0.03 -12.69 -4.74
C ALA A 59 1.10 -13.25 -5.62
N LYS A 60 1.31 -14.57 -5.57
CA LYS A 60 2.47 -15.23 -6.16
C LYS A 60 2.61 -15.00 -7.67
N GLU A 61 1.53 -15.07 -8.43
CA GLU A 61 1.55 -14.82 -9.88
C GLU A 61 2.04 -13.42 -10.23
N LEU A 62 1.57 -12.41 -9.48
CA LEU A 62 2.04 -11.05 -9.63
C LEU A 62 3.52 -10.92 -9.26
N VAL A 63 3.92 -11.51 -8.13
CA VAL A 63 5.33 -11.50 -7.68
C VAL A 63 6.24 -12.15 -8.73
N ASP A 64 5.89 -13.34 -9.20
CA ASP A 64 6.67 -14.05 -10.25
C ASP A 64 6.78 -13.19 -11.52
N THR A 65 5.71 -12.51 -11.92
CA THR A 65 5.70 -11.57 -13.05
C THR A 65 6.65 -10.39 -12.82
N MET A 66 6.59 -9.76 -11.65
CA MET A 66 7.37 -8.57 -11.32
C MET A 66 8.85 -8.86 -11.08
N TYR A 67 9.20 -10.10 -10.73
CA TYR A 67 10.58 -10.56 -10.55
C TYR A 67 11.15 -11.26 -11.79
N GLY A 68 10.34 -11.44 -12.84
CA GLY A 68 10.75 -12.01 -14.12
C GLY A 68 11.60 -11.05 -14.97
N ASP A 69 12.11 -11.57 -16.11
CA ASP A 69 12.99 -10.79 -16.99
C ASP A 69 12.24 -9.72 -17.81
N ASN A 70 10.94 -9.92 -18.05
CA ASN A 70 10.08 -8.98 -18.77
C ASN A 70 9.08 -8.30 -17.83
N ALA A 71 9.51 -7.98 -16.61
CA ALA A 71 8.67 -7.35 -15.59
C ALA A 71 8.11 -6.00 -16.09
N PRO A 72 6.81 -5.72 -15.88
CA PRO A 72 6.25 -4.39 -16.08
C PRO A 72 6.92 -3.35 -15.17
N ASP A 73 6.77 -2.07 -15.51
CA ASP A 73 7.35 -0.98 -14.72
C ASP A 73 6.74 -0.85 -13.32
N PHE A 74 5.49 -1.31 -13.15
CA PHE A 74 4.74 -1.19 -11.92
C PHE A 74 3.83 -2.40 -11.68
N GLY A 75 3.83 -2.91 -10.46
CA GLY A 75 2.93 -3.97 -10.01
C GLY A 75 2.13 -3.53 -8.79
N ALA A 76 0.86 -3.94 -8.72
CA ALA A 76 0.02 -3.73 -7.55
C ALA A 76 -1.02 -4.84 -7.39
N ALA A 77 -1.44 -5.10 -6.16
CA ALA A 77 -2.56 -5.96 -5.85
C ALA A 77 -3.42 -5.36 -4.74
N ASN A 78 -4.70 -5.72 -4.72
CA ASN A 78 -5.61 -5.44 -3.62
C ASN A 78 -6.26 -6.74 -3.13
N ASP A 79 -6.69 -6.74 -1.87
CA ASP A 79 -7.32 -7.89 -1.22
C ASP A 79 -8.81 -8.08 -1.56
N GLY A 80 -9.44 -9.00 -0.84
CA GLY A 80 -10.82 -9.44 -1.09
C GLY A 80 -11.86 -8.34 -1.08
N ASP A 81 -11.77 -7.39 -0.16
CA ASP A 81 -12.66 -6.22 -0.04
C ASP A 81 -12.04 -4.92 -0.57
N GLY A 82 -10.79 -4.97 -1.02
CA GLY A 82 -10.11 -3.88 -1.72
C GLY A 82 -9.55 -2.80 -0.80
N ASP A 83 -9.45 -3.06 0.48
CA ASP A 83 -8.99 -2.09 1.47
C ASP A 83 -7.47 -2.10 1.69
N ARG A 84 -6.78 -3.18 1.35
CA ARG A 84 -5.32 -3.34 1.42
C ARG A 84 -4.67 -3.24 0.04
N ASN A 85 -3.39 -2.87 0.02
CA ASN A 85 -2.66 -2.69 -1.23
C ASN A 85 -1.20 -3.14 -1.11
N MET A 86 -0.69 -3.85 -2.13
CA MET A 86 0.72 -4.14 -2.31
C MET A 86 1.27 -3.37 -3.49
N ILE A 87 2.48 -2.83 -3.35
CA ILE A 87 3.18 -2.06 -4.39
C ILE A 87 4.50 -2.75 -4.72
N LEU A 88 4.73 -2.97 -6.01
CA LEU A 88 5.93 -3.57 -6.57
C LEU A 88 6.52 -2.70 -7.70
N GLY A 89 7.82 -2.64 -7.77
CA GLY A 89 8.58 -2.28 -8.96
C GLY A 89 9.20 -3.51 -9.62
N GLN A 90 9.98 -3.32 -10.68
CA GLN A 90 10.74 -4.40 -11.31
C GLN A 90 11.73 -4.99 -10.30
N LYS A 91 11.53 -6.27 -9.96
CA LYS A 91 12.34 -7.01 -8.97
C LYS A 91 12.46 -6.30 -7.61
N PHE A 92 11.46 -5.48 -7.26
CA PHE A 92 11.49 -4.63 -6.07
C PHE A 92 10.15 -4.61 -5.33
N PHE A 93 10.20 -4.83 -4.01
CA PHE A 93 9.03 -4.78 -3.13
C PHE A 93 9.08 -3.55 -2.22
N VAL A 94 7.99 -2.82 -2.14
CA VAL A 94 7.83 -1.70 -1.21
C VAL A 94 7.09 -2.18 0.03
N THR A 95 7.70 -2.07 1.21
CA THR A 95 7.00 -2.40 2.46
C THR A 95 5.83 -1.44 2.69
N PRO A 96 4.72 -1.88 3.31
CA PRO A 96 3.59 -0.99 3.64
C PRO A 96 4.01 0.22 4.47
N SER A 97 4.94 0.03 5.39
CA SER A 97 5.51 1.12 6.21
C SER A 97 6.23 2.18 5.38
N ASP A 98 7.01 1.75 4.38
CA ASP A 98 7.70 2.67 3.47
C ASP A 98 6.70 3.31 2.50
N SER A 99 5.71 2.55 2.01
CA SER A 99 4.67 3.08 1.12
C SER A 99 3.92 4.26 1.76
N LEU A 100 3.48 4.13 3.02
CA LEU A 100 2.85 5.23 3.75
C LEU A 100 3.76 6.45 3.86
N ALA A 101 5.04 6.23 4.16
CA ALA A 101 6.03 7.31 4.28
C ALA A 101 6.27 8.02 2.95
N ILE A 102 6.41 7.25 1.85
CA ILE A 102 6.61 7.79 0.49
C ILE A 102 5.37 8.56 0.01
N ILE A 103 4.16 8.03 0.23
CA ILE A 103 2.89 8.73 -0.03
C ILE A 103 2.88 10.07 0.72
N THR A 104 3.27 10.05 2.00
CA THR A 104 3.31 11.26 2.81
C THR A 104 4.35 12.27 2.33
N ASP A 105 5.55 11.85 1.95
CA ASP A 105 6.59 12.77 1.45
C ASP A 105 6.18 13.46 0.13
N ASN A 106 5.36 12.78 -0.68
CA ASN A 106 5.00 13.22 -2.02
C ASN A 106 3.58 13.84 -2.13
N TYR A 107 2.91 14.16 -1.04
CA TYR A 107 1.51 14.62 -1.07
C TYR A 107 1.30 15.86 -1.96
N GLN A 108 2.28 16.75 -2.04
CA GLN A 108 2.19 17.98 -2.83
C GLN A 108 2.14 17.75 -4.35
N LEU A 109 2.61 16.58 -4.81
CA LEU A 109 2.52 16.18 -6.22
C LEU A 109 1.08 15.83 -6.64
N ILE A 110 0.19 15.59 -5.67
CA ILE A 110 -1.18 15.16 -5.92
C ILE A 110 -2.12 16.36 -5.87
N PRO A 111 -2.88 16.63 -6.94
CA PRO A 111 -3.74 17.83 -7.01
C PRO A 111 -4.70 17.98 -5.83
N ALA A 112 -5.23 16.87 -5.29
CA ALA A 112 -6.15 16.89 -4.16
C ALA A 112 -5.50 17.35 -2.84
N TYR A 113 -4.18 17.21 -2.71
CA TYR A 113 -3.44 17.49 -1.47
C TYR A 113 -2.40 18.60 -1.60
N LYS A 114 -2.27 19.23 -2.78
CA LYS A 114 -1.27 20.27 -3.04
C LYS A 114 -1.33 21.46 -2.09
N ASN A 115 -2.49 21.74 -1.50
CA ASN A 115 -2.70 22.84 -0.57
C ASN A 115 -2.35 22.50 0.89
N GLY A 116 -1.87 21.27 1.14
CA GLY A 116 -1.50 20.80 2.47
C GLY A 116 -2.35 19.63 2.94
N ILE A 117 -1.87 19.02 4.02
CA ILE A 117 -2.52 17.94 4.76
C ILE A 117 -2.51 18.28 6.26
N TYR A 118 -3.46 17.75 7.02
CA TYR A 118 -3.54 18.02 8.46
C TYR A 118 -2.46 17.32 9.27
N GLY A 119 -2.10 16.12 8.89
CA GLY A 119 -1.15 15.27 9.59
C GLY A 119 -1.26 13.83 9.14
N VAL A 120 -0.53 12.96 9.82
CA VAL A 120 -0.46 11.53 9.50
C VAL A 120 -0.63 10.68 10.75
N ALA A 121 -1.08 9.44 10.57
CA ALA A 121 -1.11 8.46 11.64
C ALA A 121 -0.65 7.09 11.16
N LYS A 122 -0.11 6.31 12.10
CA LYS A 122 0.28 4.92 11.89
C LYS A 122 -0.26 4.03 13.02
N SER A 123 -0.46 2.74 12.76
CA SER A 123 -0.67 1.77 13.83
C SER A 123 0.60 1.62 14.68
N ALA A 124 0.46 1.19 15.92
CA ALA A 124 1.59 1.01 16.82
C ALA A 124 2.66 0.07 16.22
N ALA A 125 2.23 -1.00 15.55
CA ALA A 125 3.09 -1.99 14.91
C ALA A 125 3.79 -1.49 13.62
N THR A 126 3.28 -0.44 12.98
CA THR A 126 3.89 0.16 11.78
C THR A 126 5.18 0.88 12.13
N SER A 127 6.20 0.82 11.26
CA SER A 127 7.49 1.47 11.52
C SER A 127 7.38 2.99 11.67
N THR A 128 8.42 3.62 12.21
CA THR A 128 8.48 5.08 12.40
C THR A 128 8.88 5.85 11.12
N ALA A 129 8.95 5.19 9.97
CA ALA A 129 9.35 5.83 8.71
C ALA A 129 8.51 7.07 8.40
N VAL A 130 7.18 6.97 8.51
CA VAL A 130 6.28 8.10 8.27
C VAL A 130 6.45 9.24 9.29
N CYS A 131 6.86 8.94 10.53
CA CYS A 131 7.08 9.97 11.55
C CYS A 131 8.29 10.85 11.20
N ARG A 132 9.37 10.26 10.64
CA ARG A 132 10.53 11.04 10.17
C ARG A 132 10.16 11.97 9.00
N VAL A 133 9.29 11.50 8.11
CA VAL A 133 8.75 12.33 7.02
C VAL A 133 7.90 13.47 7.60
N ALA A 134 6.99 13.14 8.51
CA ALA A 134 6.12 14.13 9.13
C ALA A 134 6.92 15.23 9.85
N GLU A 135 7.97 14.87 10.59
CA GLU A 135 8.88 15.81 11.24
C GLU A 135 9.53 16.77 10.22
N ALA A 136 10.06 16.21 9.12
CA ALA A 136 10.69 17.03 8.07
C ALA A 136 9.71 18.00 7.39
N HIS A 137 8.44 17.61 7.26
CA HIS A 137 7.36 18.44 6.71
C HIS A 137 6.65 19.31 7.77
N LYS A 138 7.08 19.23 9.05
CA LYS A 138 6.44 19.92 10.19
C LYS A 138 4.96 19.55 10.36
N LEU A 139 4.63 18.29 10.11
CA LEU A 139 3.29 17.72 10.26
C LEU A 139 3.18 16.93 11.56
N PRO A 140 2.03 16.95 12.24
CA PRO A 140 1.80 16.05 13.36
C PRO A 140 1.77 14.59 12.89
N CYS A 141 2.42 13.71 13.70
CA CYS A 141 2.40 12.26 13.51
C CYS A 141 1.83 11.57 14.75
N TYR A 142 0.82 10.73 14.55
CA TYR A 142 0.15 10.02 15.64
C TYR A 142 0.40 8.52 15.53
N ALA A 143 0.65 7.88 16.66
CA ALA A 143 0.63 6.42 16.78
C ALA A 143 -0.66 6.00 17.50
N VAL A 144 -1.37 5.05 16.93
CA VAL A 144 -2.63 4.53 17.51
C VAL A 144 -2.57 3.03 17.66
N PRO A 145 -3.37 2.42 18.53
CA PRO A 145 -3.52 0.97 18.57
C PRO A 145 -3.96 0.42 17.20
N THR A 146 -3.71 -0.86 16.95
CA THR A 146 -4.20 -1.53 15.74
C THR A 146 -5.72 -1.50 15.69
N GLY A 147 -6.25 -1.07 14.55
CA GLY A 147 -7.69 -0.99 14.29
C GLY A 147 -8.09 0.34 13.64
N TRP A 148 -8.80 0.24 12.52
CA TRP A 148 -9.13 1.39 11.66
C TRP A 148 -9.95 2.48 12.37
N LYS A 149 -10.81 2.12 13.31
CA LYS A 149 -11.62 3.05 14.13
C LYS A 149 -10.80 4.16 14.81
N TYR A 150 -9.57 3.87 15.18
CA TYR A 150 -8.70 4.87 15.83
C TYR A 150 -8.25 5.95 14.86
N PHE A 151 -8.02 5.59 13.60
CA PHE A 151 -7.71 6.57 12.55
C PHE A 151 -8.93 7.43 12.22
N VAL A 152 -10.12 6.83 12.14
CA VAL A 152 -11.37 7.57 11.87
C VAL A 152 -11.59 8.69 12.89
N ASN A 153 -11.37 8.43 14.17
CA ASN A 153 -11.49 9.45 15.22
C ASN A 153 -10.54 10.65 14.97
N LEU A 154 -9.31 10.39 14.48
CA LEU A 154 -8.35 11.43 14.14
C LEU A 154 -8.74 12.18 12.86
N MET A 155 -9.33 11.50 11.88
CA MET A 155 -9.85 12.11 10.65
C MET A 155 -11.03 13.03 10.96
N ASP A 156 -11.99 12.58 11.79
CA ASP A 156 -13.18 13.37 12.16
C ASP A 156 -12.82 14.62 12.95
N SER A 157 -11.79 14.52 13.77
CA SER A 157 -11.23 15.68 14.49
C SER A 157 -10.29 16.54 13.64
N LYS A 158 -10.16 16.26 12.33
CA LYS A 158 -9.26 16.98 11.39
C LYS A 158 -7.80 17.01 11.84
N ARG A 159 -7.32 15.98 12.52
CA ARG A 159 -5.94 15.87 12.96
C ARG A 159 -5.04 15.22 11.94
N ILE A 160 -5.60 14.33 11.11
CA ILE A 160 -4.85 13.62 10.07
C ILE A 160 -5.56 13.68 8.72
N THR A 161 -4.76 13.55 7.67
CA THR A 161 -5.24 13.33 6.31
C THR A 161 -4.88 11.93 5.84
N PHE A 162 -3.68 11.44 6.15
CA PHE A 162 -3.23 10.09 5.77
C PHE A 162 -3.02 9.21 6.99
N CYS A 163 -3.24 7.92 6.79
CA CYS A 163 -2.90 6.89 7.76
C CYS A 163 -2.60 5.57 7.09
N GLY A 164 -1.93 4.67 7.82
CA GLY A 164 -1.65 3.34 7.31
C GLY A 164 -1.15 2.37 8.37
N GLU A 165 -1.15 1.12 7.97
CA GLU A 165 -0.83 -0.03 8.78
C GLU A 165 0.25 -0.89 8.08
N GLU A 166 1.06 -1.61 8.87
CA GLU A 166 2.01 -2.59 8.35
C GLU A 166 1.34 -3.76 7.63
N SER A 167 0.04 -3.94 7.90
CA SER A 167 -0.84 -4.96 7.31
C SER A 167 -1.40 -4.57 5.93
N PHE A 168 -0.70 -3.72 5.19
CA PHE A 168 -1.05 -3.28 3.84
C PHE A 168 -2.24 -2.31 3.73
N GLY A 169 -2.83 -1.88 4.84
CA GLY A 169 -3.91 -0.89 4.87
C GLY A 169 -3.38 0.53 4.76
N THR A 170 -3.89 1.31 3.80
CA THR A 170 -3.54 2.73 3.64
C THR A 170 -4.79 3.51 3.23
N GLY A 171 -4.97 4.70 3.77
CA GLY A 171 -6.12 5.52 3.45
C GLY A 171 -5.90 7.01 3.71
N SER A 172 -6.89 7.79 3.31
CA SER A 172 -6.92 9.22 3.57
C SER A 172 -8.31 9.67 4.01
N SER A 173 -8.40 10.93 4.44
CA SER A 173 -9.65 11.53 4.92
C SER A 173 -10.71 11.75 3.85
N HIS A 174 -10.50 11.30 2.60
CA HIS A 174 -11.52 11.35 1.54
C HIS A 174 -12.71 10.43 1.82
N ILE A 175 -12.45 9.30 2.49
CA ILE A 175 -13.47 8.41 3.06
C ILE A 175 -13.06 8.00 4.48
N ARG A 176 -13.92 7.22 5.19
CA ARG A 176 -13.63 6.73 6.55
C ARG A 176 -13.18 5.28 6.58
N GLU A 177 -12.76 4.77 5.43
CA GLU A 177 -12.24 3.42 5.23
C GLU A 177 -10.87 3.45 4.57
N LYS A 178 -10.17 2.32 4.60
CA LYS A 178 -8.99 2.07 3.78
C LYS A 178 -9.41 2.01 2.31
N ASP A 179 -8.51 2.41 1.41
CA ASP A 179 -8.77 2.40 -0.03
C ASP A 179 -7.50 1.99 -0.78
N GLY A 180 -7.46 0.71 -1.16
CA GLY A 180 -6.30 0.17 -1.86
C GLY A 180 -6.10 0.75 -3.25
N ILE A 181 -7.18 0.98 -4.01
CA ILE A 181 -7.09 1.60 -5.34
C ILE A 181 -6.58 3.05 -5.23
N TRP A 182 -7.00 3.79 -4.21
CA TRP A 182 -6.48 5.14 -3.96
C TRP A 182 -4.96 5.13 -3.78
N ALA A 183 -4.43 4.20 -2.99
CA ALA A 183 -2.99 4.07 -2.78
C ALA A 183 -2.24 3.76 -4.09
N VAL A 184 -2.78 2.86 -4.92
CA VAL A 184 -2.23 2.54 -6.25
C VAL A 184 -2.23 3.78 -7.16
N LEU A 185 -3.33 4.52 -7.21
CA LEU A 185 -3.44 5.77 -7.96
C LEU A 185 -2.46 6.84 -7.46
N PHE A 186 -2.22 6.88 -6.17
CA PHE A 186 -1.27 7.81 -5.57
C PHE A 186 0.15 7.51 -6.06
N TRP A 187 0.57 6.25 -6.02
CA TRP A 187 1.86 5.80 -6.56
C TRP A 187 2.02 6.12 -8.04
N LEU A 188 1.01 5.83 -8.87
CA LEU A 188 1.04 6.18 -10.29
C LEU A 188 1.18 7.69 -10.53
N ASN A 189 0.62 8.53 -9.65
CA ASN A 189 0.82 9.98 -9.73
C ASN A 189 2.26 10.37 -9.35
N ILE A 190 2.85 9.78 -8.31
CA ILE A 190 4.26 10.03 -7.95
C ILE A 190 5.17 9.68 -9.13
N ILE A 191 5.00 8.48 -9.69
CA ILE A 191 5.78 8.02 -10.85
C ILE A 191 5.60 8.98 -12.03
N ALA A 192 4.35 9.37 -12.33
CA ALA A 192 4.06 10.29 -13.45
C ALA A 192 4.65 11.70 -13.25
N ALA A 193 4.74 12.17 -12.02
CA ALA A 193 5.27 13.49 -11.70
C ALA A 193 6.79 13.52 -11.64
N THR A 194 7.42 12.44 -11.20
CA THR A 194 8.86 12.34 -11.01
C THR A 194 9.59 11.75 -12.21
N GLY A 195 8.93 10.93 -13.01
CA GLY A 195 9.54 10.15 -14.10
C GLY A 195 10.45 9.02 -13.60
N LYS A 196 10.38 8.67 -12.32
CA LYS A 196 11.25 7.67 -11.67
C LYS A 196 10.54 6.34 -11.50
N SER A 197 11.32 5.26 -11.45
CA SER A 197 10.84 3.93 -11.09
C SER A 197 10.47 3.84 -9.60
N VAL A 198 9.73 2.79 -9.24
CA VAL A 198 9.39 2.48 -7.83
C VAL A 198 10.64 2.33 -6.98
N GLU A 199 11.66 1.64 -7.50
CA GLU A 199 12.93 1.43 -6.81
C GLU A 199 13.65 2.75 -6.57
N GLU A 200 13.82 3.59 -7.62
CA GLU A 200 14.48 4.89 -7.50
C GLU A 200 13.79 5.79 -6.47
N ILE A 201 12.46 5.87 -6.49
CA ILE A 201 11.67 6.63 -5.51
C ILE A 201 11.96 6.12 -4.10
N THR A 202 11.94 4.80 -3.91
CA THR A 202 12.15 4.20 -2.59
C THR A 202 13.59 4.36 -2.11
N MET A 203 14.57 4.18 -2.98
CA MET A 203 15.99 4.36 -2.64
C MET A 203 16.32 5.83 -2.29
N GLU A 204 15.75 6.78 -2.99
CA GLU A 204 15.89 8.20 -2.65
C GLU A 204 15.22 8.54 -1.31
N HIS A 205 14.05 7.95 -1.05
CA HIS A 205 13.39 8.07 0.24
C HIS A 205 14.28 7.55 1.38
N TRP A 206 14.87 6.35 1.24
CA TRP A 206 15.78 5.80 2.23
C TRP A 206 17.06 6.63 2.40
N LYS A 207 17.59 7.18 1.31
CA LYS A 207 18.73 8.10 1.37
C LYS A 207 18.41 9.37 2.15
N LYS A 208 17.19 9.88 2.03
CA LYS A 208 16.75 11.13 2.67
C LYS A 208 16.37 10.94 4.13
N TYR A 209 15.66 9.86 4.46
CA TYR A 209 15.04 9.66 5.77
C TYR A 209 15.59 8.46 6.56
N GLY A 210 16.49 7.70 5.98
CA GLY A 210 16.94 6.42 6.52
C GLY A 210 15.97 5.29 6.23
N ARG A 211 16.51 4.07 6.20
CA ARG A 211 15.71 2.85 5.99
C ARG A 211 15.26 2.28 7.34
N SER A 212 13.98 1.92 7.44
CA SER A 212 13.48 1.09 8.53
C SER A 212 13.52 -0.37 8.13
N TYR A 213 14.14 -1.20 8.95
CA TYR A 213 14.09 -2.65 8.77
C TYR A 213 12.89 -3.17 9.53
N TYR A 214 12.04 -3.89 8.84
CA TYR A 214 10.78 -4.41 9.34
C TYR A 214 10.66 -5.88 9.00
N MET A 215 10.18 -6.67 9.95
CA MET A 215 9.90 -8.09 9.75
C MET A 215 8.53 -8.41 10.35
N ARG A 216 7.73 -9.14 9.61
CA ARG A 216 6.42 -9.62 10.05
C ARG A 216 6.38 -11.13 9.90
N PHE A 217 5.90 -11.79 10.92
CA PHE A 217 5.64 -13.23 10.91
C PHE A 217 4.14 -13.45 11.06
N ASP A 218 3.53 -14.12 10.11
CA ASP A 218 2.12 -14.51 10.15
C ASP A 218 2.02 -16.00 10.48
N PHE A 219 1.20 -16.33 11.47
CA PHE A 219 0.95 -17.70 11.89
C PHE A 219 -0.53 -18.00 11.66
N GLU A 220 -0.82 -18.81 10.65
CA GLU A 220 -2.18 -19.16 10.26
C GLU A 220 -2.50 -20.62 10.61
N GLY A 221 -3.78 -20.93 10.87
CA GLY A 221 -4.25 -22.29 11.14
C GLY A 221 -3.70 -22.91 12.41
N ILE A 222 -3.14 -22.11 13.33
CA ILE A 222 -2.63 -22.60 14.63
C ILE A 222 -3.77 -22.75 15.66
N SER A 223 -3.60 -23.70 16.60
CA SER A 223 -4.56 -23.86 17.70
C SER A 223 -4.51 -22.67 18.68
N GLY A 224 -5.60 -22.41 19.39
CA GLY A 224 -5.66 -21.36 20.41
C GLY A 224 -4.56 -21.48 21.47
N GLU A 225 -4.26 -22.71 21.89
CA GLU A 225 -3.16 -22.97 22.86
C GLU A 225 -1.80 -22.53 22.35
N VAL A 226 -1.51 -22.79 21.06
CA VAL A 226 -0.24 -22.35 20.42
C VAL A 226 -0.22 -20.83 20.28
N ALA A 227 -1.35 -20.22 19.91
CA ALA A 227 -1.46 -18.77 19.84
C ALA A 227 -1.23 -18.07 21.18
N ASP A 228 -1.73 -18.64 22.28
CA ASP A 228 -1.51 -18.11 23.62
C ASP A 228 -0.04 -18.21 24.04
N LYS A 229 0.61 -19.35 23.80
CA LYS A 229 2.06 -19.52 24.05
C LYS A 229 2.92 -18.53 23.26
N LEU A 230 2.55 -18.28 21.99
CA LEU A 230 3.26 -17.28 21.17
C LEU A 230 3.09 -15.85 21.71
N ARG A 231 1.90 -15.50 22.21
CA ARG A 231 1.66 -14.19 22.85
C ARG A 231 2.45 -14.03 24.15
N GLU A 232 2.48 -15.05 24.99
CA GLU A 232 3.27 -15.07 26.23
C GLU A 232 4.74 -14.91 25.93
N ALA A 233 5.29 -15.71 25.01
CA ALA A 233 6.70 -15.58 24.59
C ALA A 233 7.00 -14.19 24.01
N GLY A 234 6.12 -13.63 23.18
CA GLY A 234 6.27 -12.28 22.62
C GLY A 234 6.28 -11.18 23.67
N ALA A 235 5.52 -11.34 24.76
CA ALA A 235 5.51 -10.40 25.87
C ALA A 235 6.81 -10.43 26.70
N GLU A 236 7.45 -11.60 26.82
CA GLU A 236 8.74 -11.72 27.52
C GLU A 236 9.92 -11.08 26.76
N TYR A 237 9.87 -11.08 25.40
CA TYR A 237 10.93 -10.51 24.55
C TYR A 237 10.68 -9.06 24.14
N GLY A 238 9.49 -8.51 24.38
CA GLY A 238 9.09 -7.16 24.01
C GLY A 238 9.09 -6.12 25.14
N ALA A 239 9.56 -6.48 26.31
CA ALA A 239 9.61 -5.59 27.48
C ALA A 239 10.93 -4.81 27.57
#